data_9197ad4ee2f52874807f7a54fbba6b53
#
_entry.id   9197ad4ee2f52874807f7a54fbba6b53
#
_cell.length_a   1.000
_cell.length_b   1.000
_cell.length_c   1.000
_cell.angle_alpha   90.00
_cell.angle_beta   90.00
_cell.angle_gamma   90.00
#
_symmetry.space_group_name_H-M   'P 1'
#
loop_
_entity.id
_entity.type
_entity.pdbx_description
1 polymer ?
#
loop_
_entity_poly.entity_id
_entity_poly.type
_entity_poly.pdbx_seq_one_letter_code
_entity_poly.pdbx_strand_id
1 'polypeptide(L)'
;MYVCFPEPPCTEKGCYLRLVDFRGGMEVQRQKTLEAIKNHNCGFYYEQSADNFSKIPGSPVAYWVEIQMYRAFETEKIGKYAISDGQTKTGNNDKYLRMLWEVPAFEIGRGKRWVLHAKGGAFRRWYGNIDTLIDWSDSAREHYRSDHVARIAPEYIWFRRGICWTLISSNKLHGFRLLQENSTFNLAAPSIFFDDDRMMLYILGYLNSKFSQEIIALLNPTLNTNISDITSQPLNYGKSPECEDAIIELVETNISLSKSDWDSFETSWDFQIHPLLRYAALTPQRIAQEEKNGYLPMNGIADAYRHWEQACDDRFYQLKANEEELNRIFIDIYGLQDELTPEVEEKDVTVRKADLTRDVKSLISYAVGCMFGRYSLDHQGLVYAGGDWEQTYHRNVLVDEGGNAISFGGIRIAVGKNYQINVDGQWQDCTYPPEADNIIPICDDEYFEDDIVGRFVTFIETVYGKNTLEENLKFIADALGGKSQPRDVIRSYFLNDFFNDHCKIYQKRPIYWQFDSGKKNGFKALIYLHRYQPDTIARIRTDYVHEQQSRYRTAIADLEQRIAGASTAERVKLTKQLKKLQDQAEELHVYEEKIHHLADQMIAIDLDDGVKVNYAKFQDVLAKIK
;
A
#
# COMPACT_ATOMS: atom_id res chain seq x y z
N MET A 1 14.20 -42.17 -11.43
CA MET A 1 14.65 -43.52 -11.01
C MET A 1 16.15 -43.51 -11.10
N TYR A 2 16.85 -43.79 -10.02
CA TYR A 2 18.33 -43.94 -10.04
C TYR A 2 18.65 -45.43 -10.09
N VAL A 3 19.53 -45.81 -11.00
CA VAL A 3 20.10 -47.14 -11.03
C VAL A 3 21.54 -47.03 -10.54
N CYS A 4 21.80 -47.53 -9.34
CA CYS A 4 23.15 -47.58 -8.76
C CYS A 4 23.81 -48.91 -9.11
N PHE A 5 24.99 -48.86 -9.68
CA PHE A 5 25.82 -50.03 -9.92
C PHE A 5 26.81 -50.20 -8.76
N PRO A 6 27.06 -51.42 -8.29
CA PRO A 6 28.00 -51.68 -7.19
C PRO A 6 29.47 -51.44 -7.56
N GLU A 7 29.79 -51.37 -8.85
CA GLU A 7 31.12 -51.04 -9.35
C GLU A 7 31.07 -49.70 -10.11
N PRO A 8 32.16 -48.90 -10.08
CA PRO A 8 32.19 -47.63 -10.86
C PRO A 8 31.96 -47.96 -12.35
N PRO A 9 31.04 -47.23 -13.02
CA PRO A 9 30.78 -47.44 -14.42
C PRO A 9 32.04 -47.10 -15.23
N CYS A 10 32.26 -47.83 -16.34
CA CYS A 10 33.37 -47.57 -17.25
C CYS A 10 33.25 -46.23 -18.00
N THR A 11 32.21 -45.43 -17.75
CA THR A 11 31.96 -44.17 -18.42
C THR A 11 32.01 -43.04 -17.39
N GLU A 12 32.72 -41.96 -17.70
CA GLU A 12 32.82 -40.76 -16.89
C GLU A 12 31.50 -39.98 -16.81
N LYS A 13 30.48 -40.33 -17.60
CA LYS A 13 29.19 -39.66 -17.68
C LYS A 13 28.04 -40.59 -17.32
N GLY A 14 27.14 -40.08 -16.46
CA GLY A 14 25.84 -40.69 -16.18
C GLY A 14 24.77 -40.22 -17.18
N CYS A 15 23.78 -41.09 -17.43
CA CYS A 15 22.61 -40.78 -18.27
C CYS A 15 21.41 -40.43 -17.40
N TYR A 16 20.74 -39.35 -17.73
CA TYR A 16 19.62 -38.80 -16.94
C TYR A 16 18.42 -38.50 -17.81
N LEU A 17 17.19 -38.66 -17.28
CA LEU A 17 15.96 -38.32 -17.93
C LEU A 17 15.19 -37.26 -17.13
N ARG A 18 14.84 -36.13 -17.76
CA ARG A 18 14.01 -35.09 -17.15
C ARG A 18 12.54 -35.35 -17.49
N LEU A 19 11.83 -36.03 -16.59
CA LEU A 19 10.43 -36.41 -16.78
C LEU A 19 9.44 -35.51 -16.03
N VAL A 20 9.92 -34.53 -15.25
CA VAL A 20 9.09 -33.65 -14.38
C VAL A 20 8.14 -32.75 -15.17
N ASP A 21 8.46 -32.45 -16.41
CA ASP A 21 7.69 -31.56 -17.29
C ASP A 21 6.51 -32.29 -17.99
N PHE A 22 6.50 -33.63 -17.92
CA PHE A 22 5.44 -34.44 -18.53
C PHE A 22 4.36 -34.79 -17.51
N ARG A 23 3.20 -34.19 -17.67
CA ARG A 23 1.99 -34.47 -16.88
C ARG A 23 1.18 -35.59 -17.52
N GLY A 24 0.47 -36.40 -16.71
CA GLY A 24 -0.37 -37.51 -17.21
C GLY A 24 -0.08 -38.87 -16.56
N GLY A 25 0.69 -38.87 -15.47
CA GLY A 25 0.94 -40.05 -14.64
C GLY A 25 1.99 -40.99 -15.20
N MET A 26 2.09 -42.16 -14.58
CA MET A 26 3.16 -43.14 -14.84
C MET A 26 3.21 -43.66 -16.26
N GLU A 27 2.07 -43.78 -16.94
CA GLU A 27 2.06 -44.30 -18.31
C GLU A 27 2.71 -43.31 -19.30
N VAL A 28 2.45 -42.00 -19.15
CA VAL A 28 3.13 -40.97 -19.96
C VAL A 28 4.63 -40.97 -19.68
N GLN A 29 5.04 -41.06 -18.42
CA GLN A 29 6.44 -41.13 -18.05
C GLN A 29 7.13 -42.39 -18.60
N ARG A 30 6.43 -43.55 -18.60
CA ARG A 30 6.90 -44.78 -19.22
C ARG A 30 7.14 -44.63 -20.72
N GLN A 31 6.17 -44.03 -21.43
CA GLN A 31 6.29 -43.77 -22.86
C GLN A 31 7.46 -42.84 -23.17
N LYS A 32 7.60 -41.74 -22.40
CA LYS A 32 8.74 -40.81 -22.54
C LYS A 32 10.08 -41.45 -22.23
N THR A 33 10.14 -42.34 -21.23
CA THR A 33 11.36 -43.12 -20.95
C THR A 33 11.72 -43.99 -22.15
N LEU A 34 10.76 -44.71 -22.74
CA LEU A 34 11.00 -45.56 -23.92
C LEU A 34 11.38 -44.73 -25.17
N GLU A 35 10.82 -43.52 -25.31
CA GLU A 35 11.21 -42.57 -26.37
C GLU A 35 12.69 -42.15 -26.20
N ALA A 36 13.08 -41.74 -24.99
CA ALA A 36 14.45 -41.31 -24.69
C ALA A 36 15.48 -42.44 -24.91
N ILE A 37 15.15 -43.68 -24.58
CA ILE A 37 16.02 -44.86 -24.79
C ILE A 37 16.26 -45.09 -26.30
N LYS A 38 15.24 -44.78 -27.16
CA LYS A 38 15.33 -44.95 -28.60
C LYS A 38 15.96 -43.76 -29.31
N ASN A 39 15.78 -42.58 -28.74
CA ASN A 39 16.26 -41.31 -29.33
C ASN A 39 16.87 -40.42 -28.24
N HIS A 40 18.16 -40.42 -28.08
CA HIS A 40 18.88 -39.56 -27.14
C HIS A 40 18.75 -38.07 -27.45
N ASN A 41 18.35 -37.69 -28.67
CA ASN A 41 18.13 -36.30 -29.09
C ASN A 41 16.68 -35.83 -28.81
N CYS A 42 15.97 -36.46 -27.91
CA CYS A 42 14.55 -36.14 -27.59
C CYS A 42 14.35 -34.84 -26.80
N GLY A 43 15.42 -34.16 -26.36
CA GLY A 43 15.36 -32.87 -25.64
C GLY A 43 15.16 -33.00 -24.11
N PHE A 44 14.96 -34.22 -23.61
CA PHE A 44 14.84 -34.50 -22.18
C PHE A 44 15.73 -35.67 -21.70
N TYR A 45 16.67 -36.11 -22.55
CA TYR A 45 17.76 -37.03 -22.23
C TYR A 45 19.05 -36.23 -22.08
N TYR A 46 19.80 -36.46 -21.02
CA TYR A 46 21.03 -35.74 -20.69
C TYR A 46 22.15 -36.69 -20.35
N GLU A 47 23.35 -36.35 -20.73
CA GLU A 47 24.59 -37.03 -20.33
C GLU A 47 25.47 -36.07 -19.56
N GLN A 48 25.74 -36.36 -18.28
CA GLN A 48 26.48 -35.43 -17.42
C GLN A 48 27.44 -36.15 -16.50
N SER A 49 28.63 -35.59 -16.26
CA SER A 49 29.60 -36.10 -15.27
C SER A 49 29.13 -35.75 -13.85
N ALA A 50 29.24 -36.71 -12.93
CA ALA A 50 28.97 -36.49 -11.52
C ALA A 50 29.90 -35.43 -10.89
N ASP A 51 31.11 -35.25 -11.42
CA ASP A 51 32.08 -34.24 -10.97
C ASP A 51 31.54 -32.81 -11.13
N ASN A 52 30.70 -32.58 -12.13
CA ASN A 52 30.09 -31.26 -12.32
C ASN A 52 29.11 -30.88 -11.19
N PHE A 53 28.41 -31.86 -10.61
CA PHE A 53 27.48 -31.59 -9.50
C PHE A 53 28.21 -31.06 -8.26
N SER A 54 29.45 -31.50 -8.02
CA SER A 54 30.26 -31.04 -6.89
C SER A 54 30.67 -29.56 -6.98
N LYS A 55 30.61 -28.94 -8.18
CA LYS A 55 30.90 -27.52 -8.38
C LYS A 55 29.80 -26.61 -7.82
N ILE A 56 28.57 -27.12 -7.74
CA ILE A 56 27.43 -26.39 -7.21
C ILE A 56 27.34 -26.62 -5.69
N PRO A 57 27.17 -25.56 -4.87
CA PRO A 57 26.98 -25.70 -3.43
C PRO A 57 25.84 -26.66 -3.08
N GLY A 58 26.10 -27.61 -2.18
CA GLY A 58 25.14 -28.66 -1.84
C GLY A 58 25.10 -29.83 -2.84
N SER A 59 25.87 -29.80 -3.90
CA SER A 59 26.01 -30.86 -4.91
C SER A 59 24.65 -31.40 -5.43
N PRO A 60 23.70 -30.56 -5.83
CA PRO A 60 22.42 -31.02 -6.40
C PRO A 60 22.70 -31.82 -7.68
N VAL A 61 21.90 -32.86 -7.95
CA VAL A 61 21.99 -33.65 -9.17
C VAL A 61 21.32 -32.87 -10.33
N ALA A 62 22.01 -31.81 -10.77
CA ALA A 62 21.52 -30.83 -11.73
C ALA A 62 21.91 -31.18 -13.18
N TYR A 63 21.65 -32.41 -13.61
CA TYR A 63 22.06 -32.97 -14.91
C TYR A 63 21.55 -32.23 -16.16
N TRP A 64 20.53 -31.37 -16.01
CA TRP A 64 19.91 -30.59 -17.09
C TRP A 64 20.58 -29.24 -17.33
N VAL A 65 21.57 -28.89 -16.51
CA VAL A 65 22.27 -27.61 -16.55
C VAL A 65 23.45 -27.70 -17.51
N GLU A 66 23.62 -26.69 -18.33
CA GLU A 66 24.73 -26.60 -19.29
C GLU A 66 26.06 -26.29 -18.60
N ILE A 67 27.14 -26.53 -19.32
CA ILE A 67 28.50 -26.43 -18.80
C ILE A 67 28.86 -25.00 -18.34
N GLN A 68 28.29 -23.96 -18.96
CA GLN A 68 28.53 -22.57 -18.59
C GLN A 68 27.98 -22.24 -17.21
N MET A 69 26.83 -22.79 -16.86
CA MET A 69 26.25 -22.62 -15.54
C MET A 69 27.15 -23.23 -14.42
N TYR A 70 27.75 -24.40 -14.67
CA TYR A 70 28.72 -24.98 -13.72
C TYR A 70 29.99 -24.13 -13.60
N ARG A 71 30.48 -23.57 -14.72
CA ARG A 71 31.65 -22.68 -14.72
C ARG A 71 31.39 -21.38 -13.97
N ALA A 72 30.16 -20.89 -13.96
CA ALA A 72 29.79 -19.71 -13.19
C ALA A 72 30.14 -19.90 -11.69
N PHE A 73 29.93 -21.10 -11.13
CA PHE A 73 30.25 -21.39 -9.74
C PHE A 73 31.76 -21.47 -9.41
N GLU A 74 32.64 -21.45 -10.41
CA GLU A 74 34.08 -21.36 -10.24
C GLU A 74 34.55 -19.92 -9.93
N THR A 75 33.65 -18.92 -10.06
CA THR A 75 33.92 -17.51 -9.72
C THR A 75 33.78 -17.24 -8.23
N GLU A 76 34.09 -16.01 -7.81
CA GLU A 76 33.85 -15.57 -6.42
C GLU A 76 32.36 -15.66 -6.07
N LYS A 77 32.06 -15.66 -4.79
CA LYS A 77 30.67 -15.73 -4.30
C LYS A 77 30.28 -14.42 -3.64
N ILE A 78 28.98 -14.09 -3.70
CA ILE A 78 28.41 -12.93 -3.01
C ILE A 78 28.79 -12.91 -1.53
N GLY A 79 28.82 -14.07 -0.88
CA GLY A 79 29.16 -14.22 0.54
C GLY A 79 30.55 -13.74 0.94
N LYS A 80 31.49 -13.56 -0.01
CA LYS A 80 32.79 -12.95 0.24
C LYS A 80 32.66 -11.47 0.67
N TYR A 81 31.63 -10.80 0.18
CA TYR A 81 31.44 -9.35 0.32
C TYR A 81 30.23 -9.00 1.17
N ALA A 82 29.24 -9.88 1.24
CA ALA A 82 27.99 -9.65 1.95
C ALA A 82 28.19 -9.79 3.47
N ILE A 83 27.70 -8.80 4.19
CA ILE A 83 27.57 -8.81 5.64
C ILE A 83 26.14 -9.26 5.96
N SER A 84 26.02 -10.33 6.73
CA SER A 84 24.73 -10.84 7.22
C SER A 84 24.93 -11.42 8.62
N ASP A 85 24.38 -10.72 9.61
CA ASP A 85 24.54 -11.12 11.02
C ASP A 85 23.23 -10.85 11.80
N GLY A 86 22.55 -11.94 12.10
CA GLY A 86 21.33 -11.89 12.89
C GLY A 86 20.14 -11.22 12.18
N GLN A 87 19.10 -11.00 12.96
CA GLN A 87 17.85 -10.38 12.53
C GLN A 87 17.04 -9.97 13.76
N THR A 88 16.13 -9.00 13.61
CA THR A 88 15.26 -8.59 14.70
C THR A 88 13.98 -9.40 14.70
N LYS A 89 13.59 -9.95 15.85
CA LYS A 89 12.36 -10.67 16.10
C LYS A 89 11.74 -10.18 17.41
N THR A 90 10.51 -9.70 17.35
CA THR A 90 9.86 -9.06 18.50
C THR A 90 9.41 -10.00 19.62
N GLY A 91 9.21 -11.29 19.33
CA GLY A 91 8.56 -12.23 20.23
C GLY A 91 7.03 -12.02 20.33
N ASN A 92 6.56 -10.78 20.19
CA ASN A 92 5.13 -10.42 20.19
C ASN A 92 4.84 -9.29 19.20
N ASN A 93 4.42 -9.66 17.99
CA ASN A 93 4.14 -8.70 16.93
C ASN A 93 2.96 -7.77 17.25
N ASP A 94 1.92 -8.25 17.91
CA ASP A 94 0.75 -7.43 18.24
C ASP A 94 1.09 -6.30 19.23
N LYS A 95 2.08 -6.52 20.09
CA LYS A 95 2.58 -5.51 21.02
C LYS A 95 3.57 -4.53 20.37
N TYR A 96 4.52 -5.01 19.58
CA TYR A 96 5.69 -4.25 19.16
C TYR A 96 5.71 -3.81 17.70
N LEU A 97 4.71 -4.20 16.89
CA LEU A 97 4.60 -3.76 15.50
C LEU A 97 3.32 -2.95 15.28
N ARG A 98 3.45 -1.90 14.44
CA ARG A 98 2.33 -1.06 13.97
C ARG A 98 2.48 -0.82 12.48
N MET A 99 1.38 -0.43 11.83
CA MET A 99 1.45 0.13 10.49
C MET A 99 1.78 1.63 10.59
N LEU A 100 2.39 2.18 9.55
CA LEU A 100 2.79 3.59 9.47
C LEU A 100 1.70 4.57 9.90
N TRP A 101 0.47 4.25 9.61
CA TRP A 101 -0.69 5.13 9.81
C TRP A 101 -1.39 4.94 11.16
N GLU A 102 -0.96 3.99 11.99
CA GLU A 102 -1.59 3.74 13.30
C GLU A 102 -1.10 4.67 14.41
N VAL A 103 0.13 5.17 14.30
CA VAL A 103 0.82 5.91 15.36
C VAL A 103 1.01 7.39 14.99
N PRO A 104 1.28 8.26 15.98
CA PRO A 104 1.57 9.65 15.69
C PRO A 104 2.81 9.82 14.79
N ALA A 105 2.69 10.60 13.72
CA ALA A 105 3.78 10.77 12.74
C ALA A 105 5.06 11.36 13.35
N PHE A 106 4.93 12.23 14.34
CA PHE A 106 6.08 12.85 15.01
C PHE A 106 6.90 11.86 15.85
N GLU A 107 6.37 10.67 16.14
CA GLU A 107 7.07 9.60 16.85
C GLU A 107 7.77 8.60 15.92
N ILE A 108 7.69 8.81 14.60
CA ILE A 108 8.32 7.95 13.59
C ILE A 108 9.65 8.53 13.17
N GLY A 109 10.69 7.71 13.14
CA GLY A 109 11.99 8.08 12.61
C GLY A 109 13.17 7.63 13.47
N ARG A 110 14.38 7.85 12.98
CA ARG A 110 15.60 7.53 13.71
C ARG A 110 15.70 8.37 14.99
N GLY A 111 15.93 7.71 16.11
CA GLY A 111 15.96 8.36 17.43
C GLY A 111 14.58 8.61 18.03
N LYS A 112 13.52 8.16 17.38
CA LYS A 112 12.15 8.18 17.88
C LYS A 112 11.73 6.79 18.38
N ARG A 113 10.53 6.68 18.95
CA ARG A 113 9.99 5.43 19.44
C ARG A 113 9.77 4.42 18.31
N TRP A 114 9.18 4.86 17.21
CA TRP A 114 8.80 4.00 16.10
C TRP A 114 9.77 4.17 14.93
N VAL A 115 10.29 3.05 14.42
CA VAL A 115 11.18 3.05 13.25
C VAL A 115 10.65 2.12 12.17
N LEU A 116 10.96 2.44 10.91
CA LEU A 116 10.60 1.59 9.77
C LEU A 116 11.18 0.19 9.92
N HIS A 117 10.40 -0.82 9.55
CA HIS A 117 10.75 -2.23 9.75
C HIS A 117 10.36 -3.09 8.55
N ALA A 118 11.33 -3.56 7.80
CA ALA A 118 11.11 -4.47 6.69
C ALA A 118 10.60 -5.82 7.19
N LYS A 119 9.41 -6.24 6.73
CA LYS A 119 8.71 -7.46 7.17
C LYS A 119 8.32 -8.41 6.03
N GLY A 120 8.94 -8.30 4.88
CA GLY A 120 8.55 -9.05 3.69
C GLY A 120 7.42 -8.37 2.92
N GLY A 121 6.41 -9.12 2.50
CA GLY A 121 5.25 -8.59 1.77
C GLY A 121 5.05 -9.24 0.41
N ALA A 122 4.25 -8.61 -0.45
CA ALA A 122 3.96 -9.09 -1.81
C ALA A 122 5.22 -9.13 -2.68
N PHE A 123 5.16 -9.89 -3.79
CA PHE A 123 6.23 -9.89 -4.78
C PHE A 123 6.46 -8.48 -5.33
N ARG A 124 7.66 -7.96 -5.10
CA ARG A 124 8.07 -6.64 -5.55
C ARG A 124 9.59 -6.57 -5.68
N ARG A 125 10.06 -5.95 -6.76
CA ARG A 125 11.47 -5.68 -7.02
C ARG A 125 11.80 -4.22 -6.76
N TRP A 126 13.05 -3.90 -6.56
CA TRP A 126 13.69 -2.58 -6.52
C TRP A 126 13.33 -1.76 -5.29
N TYR A 127 12.04 -1.49 -5.02
CA TYR A 127 11.57 -0.63 -3.93
C TYR A 127 10.17 -0.99 -3.47
N GLY A 128 9.86 -0.78 -2.16
CA GLY A 128 8.52 -0.92 -1.57
C GLY A 128 8.44 -1.96 -0.45
N ASN A 129 7.21 -2.28 -0.02
CA ASN A 129 6.90 -3.09 1.17
C ASN A 129 7.49 -2.49 2.46
N ILE A 130 7.38 -1.17 2.61
CA ILE A 130 7.87 -0.39 3.75
C ILE A 130 6.67 0.31 4.38
N ASP A 131 5.84 -0.43 5.07
CA ASP A 131 4.59 0.03 5.69
C ASP A 131 4.48 -0.35 7.17
N THR A 132 5.45 -1.09 7.69
CA THR A 132 5.46 -1.57 9.07
C THR A 132 6.47 -0.79 9.90
N LEU A 133 6.11 -0.53 11.15
CA LEU A 133 6.95 0.06 12.20
C LEU A 133 7.22 -0.95 13.30
N ILE A 134 8.38 -0.81 13.94
CA ILE A 134 8.75 -1.54 15.15
C ILE A 134 8.96 -0.54 16.30
N ASP A 135 8.50 -0.90 17.49
CA ASP A 135 8.84 -0.15 18.71
C ASP A 135 10.35 -0.27 18.97
N TRP A 136 11.04 0.86 18.93
CA TRP A 136 12.49 0.96 19.11
C TRP A 136 12.88 1.68 20.39
N SER A 137 11.94 1.84 21.33
CA SER A 137 12.22 2.40 22.67
C SER A 137 13.26 1.55 23.41
N ASP A 138 13.90 2.14 24.40
CA ASP A 138 14.89 1.43 25.23
C ASP A 138 14.31 0.18 25.87
N SER A 139 13.06 0.27 26.38
CA SER A 139 12.36 -0.85 26.98
C SER A 139 12.06 -1.98 25.99
N ALA A 140 11.67 -1.63 24.74
CA ALA A 140 11.42 -2.62 23.70
C ALA A 140 12.73 -3.31 23.27
N ARG A 141 13.82 -2.54 23.08
CA ARG A 141 15.13 -3.11 22.74
C ARG A 141 15.67 -4.01 23.85
N GLU A 142 15.45 -3.67 25.13
CA GLU A 142 15.82 -4.54 26.25
C GLU A 142 15.01 -5.84 26.24
N HIS A 143 13.71 -5.77 25.96
CA HIS A 143 12.90 -6.97 25.74
C HIS A 143 13.47 -7.84 24.60
N TYR A 144 13.84 -7.24 23.45
CA TYR A 144 14.40 -8.00 22.34
C TYR A 144 15.75 -8.66 22.66
N ARG A 145 16.51 -8.16 23.64
CA ARG A 145 17.76 -8.77 24.12
C ARG A 145 17.53 -9.87 25.15
N SER A 146 16.55 -9.72 26.02
CA SER A 146 16.38 -10.55 27.21
C SER A 146 15.33 -11.67 27.08
N ASP A 147 14.34 -11.52 26.21
CA ASP A 147 13.28 -12.51 26.00
C ASP A 147 13.81 -13.73 25.23
N HIS A 148 13.34 -14.93 25.62
CA HIS A 148 13.81 -16.20 25.05
C HIS A 148 13.35 -16.46 23.60
N VAL A 149 12.32 -15.76 23.12
CA VAL A 149 11.78 -15.86 21.75
C VAL A 149 12.22 -14.68 20.89
N ALA A 150 12.32 -13.48 21.50
CA ALA A 150 12.73 -12.27 20.80
C ALA A 150 14.24 -12.29 20.50
N ARG A 151 14.64 -11.47 19.57
CA ARG A 151 16.05 -11.22 19.21
C ARG A 151 16.18 -9.83 18.62
N ILE A 152 17.35 -9.24 18.76
CA ILE A 152 17.71 -7.99 18.10
C ILE A 152 18.98 -8.21 17.27
N ALA A 153 18.98 -7.68 16.05
CA ALA A 153 20.17 -7.68 15.21
C ALA A 153 21.32 -6.89 15.89
N PRO A 154 22.59 -7.20 15.61
CA PRO A 154 23.72 -6.43 16.14
C PRO A 154 23.66 -4.95 15.75
N GLU A 155 24.19 -4.08 16.64
CA GLU A 155 24.07 -2.60 16.46
C GLU A 155 24.76 -2.08 15.21
N TYR A 156 25.83 -2.71 14.76
CA TYR A 156 26.60 -2.26 13.59
C TYR A 156 25.86 -2.43 12.26
N ILE A 157 24.74 -3.18 12.22
CA ILE A 157 23.88 -3.32 11.04
C ILE A 157 22.54 -2.59 11.17
N TRP A 158 22.29 -1.88 12.28
CA TRP A 158 21.08 -1.08 12.41
C TRP A 158 21.09 0.10 11.45
N PHE A 159 19.95 0.37 10.84
CA PHE A 159 19.77 1.54 9.96
C PHE A 159 20.80 1.63 8.84
N ARG A 160 21.23 0.49 8.37
CA ARG A 160 22.19 0.37 7.29
C ARG A 160 21.46 0.16 5.96
N ARG A 161 21.93 0.82 4.91
CA ARG A 161 21.47 0.56 3.55
C ARG A 161 21.89 -0.85 3.11
N GLY A 162 20.98 -1.58 2.45
CA GLY A 162 21.25 -2.98 2.08
C GLY A 162 20.23 -3.51 1.06
N ILE A 163 20.27 -4.82 0.86
CA ILE A 163 19.33 -5.54 0.01
C ILE A 163 18.46 -6.43 0.89
N CYS A 164 17.13 -6.34 0.73
CA CYS A 164 16.18 -7.22 1.40
C CYS A 164 15.25 -7.92 0.41
N TRP A 165 14.65 -9.02 0.85
CA TRP A 165 13.66 -9.77 0.07
C TRP A 165 12.60 -10.39 0.98
N THR A 166 11.59 -11.01 0.41
CA THR A 166 10.57 -11.77 1.17
C THR A 166 11.04 -13.21 1.33
N LEU A 167 11.16 -13.69 2.58
CA LEU A 167 11.67 -15.04 2.89
C LEU A 167 10.84 -16.14 2.22
N ILE A 168 9.51 -16.04 2.30
CA ILE A 168 8.57 -17.04 1.76
C ILE A 168 7.77 -16.40 0.64
N SER A 169 7.96 -16.87 -0.58
CA SER A 169 7.23 -16.41 -1.75
C SER A 169 6.40 -17.54 -2.36
N SER A 170 5.13 -17.26 -2.66
CA SER A 170 4.30 -18.16 -3.46
C SER A 170 4.57 -18.04 -4.97
N ASN A 171 5.30 -17.03 -5.37
CA ASN A 171 5.73 -16.82 -6.76
C ASN A 171 6.98 -17.66 -7.05
N LYS A 172 7.13 -18.07 -8.31
CA LYS A 172 8.35 -18.72 -8.78
C LYS A 172 9.55 -17.75 -8.81
N LEU A 173 9.29 -16.45 -8.93
CA LEU A 173 10.30 -15.41 -8.96
C LEU A 173 10.46 -14.77 -7.58
N HIS A 174 11.69 -14.40 -7.27
CA HIS A 174 12.08 -13.71 -6.03
C HIS A 174 12.34 -12.23 -6.32
N GLY A 175 11.80 -11.34 -5.49
CA GLY A 175 11.96 -9.89 -5.66
C GLY A 175 12.91 -9.33 -4.61
N PHE A 176 14.00 -8.73 -5.08
CA PHE A 176 15.00 -8.07 -4.24
C PHE A 176 14.81 -6.56 -4.28
N ARG A 177 14.89 -5.93 -3.12
CA ARG A 177 14.57 -4.52 -2.92
C ARG A 177 15.68 -3.82 -2.14
N LEU A 178 15.82 -2.53 -2.38
CA LEU A 178 16.64 -1.67 -1.55
C LEU A 178 16.03 -1.57 -0.14
N LEU A 179 16.81 -1.89 0.89
CA LEU A 179 16.53 -1.57 2.29
C LEU A 179 17.12 -0.18 2.60
N GLN A 180 16.28 0.72 3.10
CA GLN A 180 16.67 2.11 3.39
C GLN A 180 17.43 2.25 4.71
N GLU A 181 18.28 3.28 4.82
CA GLU A 181 19.09 3.60 6.00
C GLU A 181 18.30 3.92 7.29
N ASN A 182 17.02 4.26 7.16
CA ASN A 182 16.15 4.54 8.31
C ASN A 182 15.34 3.32 8.76
N SER A 183 15.65 2.14 8.23
CA SER A 183 14.89 0.90 8.45
C SER A 183 15.66 -0.12 9.25
N THR A 184 14.94 -0.94 9.99
CA THR A 184 15.39 -2.24 10.51
C THR A 184 14.74 -3.37 9.73
N PHE A 185 15.03 -4.62 10.04
CA PHE A 185 14.55 -5.77 9.30
C PHE A 185 14.30 -6.97 10.21
N ASN A 186 13.45 -7.89 9.77
CA ASN A 186 13.18 -9.12 10.51
C ASN A 186 13.37 -10.39 9.68
N LEU A 187 13.10 -11.55 10.31
CA LEU A 187 13.21 -12.86 9.69
C LEU A 187 12.42 -13.00 8.38
N ALA A 188 11.23 -12.37 8.27
CA ALA A 188 10.41 -12.46 7.07
C ALA A 188 10.92 -11.58 5.92
N ALA A 189 11.87 -10.69 6.22
CA ALA A 189 12.61 -9.87 5.26
C ALA A 189 14.12 -10.02 5.47
N PRO A 190 14.71 -11.17 5.14
CA PRO A 190 16.15 -11.36 5.25
C PRO A 190 16.88 -10.25 4.51
N SER A 191 18.01 -9.80 5.04
CA SER A 191 18.76 -8.67 4.50
C SER A 191 20.25 -8.95 4.49
N ILE A 192 20.93 -8.40 3.49
CA ILE A 192 22.39 -8.39 3.37
C ILE A 192 22.90 -6.97 3.16
N PHE A 193 24.09 -6.71 3.67
CA PHE A 193 24.72 -5.40 3.66
C PHE A 193 26.10 -5.47 3.02
N PHE A 194 26.61 -4.33 2.60
CA PHE A 194 27.90 -4.21 1.93
C PHE A 194 28.61 -2.95 2.44
N ASP A 195 29.95 -2.95 2.40
CA ASP A 195 30.74 -1.76 2.71
C ASP A 195 30.88 -0.81 1.51
N ASP A 196 30.60 -1.31 0.30
CA ASP A 196 30.61 -0.56 -0.94
C ASP A 196 29.20 -0.49 -1.56
N ASP A 197 28.67 0.73 -1.68
CA ASP A 197 27.35 0.97 -2.27
C ASP A 197 27.28 0.63 -3.77
N ARG A 198 28.37 0.82 -4.50
CA ARG A 198 28.43 0.44 -5.93
C ARG A 198 28.27 -1.06 -6.11
N MET A 199 29.01 -1.83 -5.30
CA MET A 199 28.88 -3.30 -5.30
C MET A 199 27.48 -3.72 -4.87
N MET A 200 26.89 -3.08 -3.86
CA MET A 200 25.50 -3.35 -3.44
C MET A 200 24.50 -3.14 -4.58
N LEU A 201 24.61 -2.03 -5.32
CA LEU A 201 23.73 -1.76 -6.46
C LEU A 201 23.92 -2.78 -7.59
N TYR A 202 25.17 -3.12 -7.92
CA TYR A 202 25.47 -4.18 -8.89
C TYR A 202 24.82 -5.50 -8.49
N ILE A 203 24.98 -5.91 -7.22
CA ILE A 203 24.41 -7.16 -6.70
C ILE A 203 22.88 -7.09 -6.69
N LEU A 204 22.26 -5.94 -6.42
CA LEU A 204 20.81 -5.78 -6.51
C LEU A 204 20.32 -6.00 -7.96
N GLY A 205 21.05 -5.49 -8.96
CA GLY A 205 20.77 -5.75 -10.36
C GLY A 205 20.92 -7.23 -10.71
N TYR A 206 22.02 -7.83 -10.28
CA TYR A 206 22.29 -9.25 -10.45
C TYR A 206 21.17 -10.13 -9.85
N LEU A 207 20.77 -9.90 -8.60
CA LEU A 207 19.77 -10.72 -7.90
C LEU A 207 18.38 -10.63 -8.55
N ASN A 208 18.04 -9.52 -9.19
CA ASN A 208 16.79 -9.38 -9.94
C ASN A 208 16.87 -9.89 -11.39
N SER A 209 18.04 -10.32 -11.87
CA SER A 209 18.23 -10.87 -13.22
C SER A 209 17.69 -12.30 -13.35
N LYS A 210 17.35 -12.71 -14.56
CA LYS A 210 16.97 -14.11 -14.86
C LYS A 210 18.05 -15.10 -14.47
N PHE A 211 19.32 -14.76 -14.70
CA PHE A 211 20.42 -15.63 -14.31
C PHE A 211 20.39 -15.98 -12.82
N SER A 212 20.28 -14.97 -11.96
CA SER A 212 20.19 -15.20 -10.50
C SER A 212 18.94 -16.01 -10.10
N GLN A 213 17.80 -15.80 -10.78
CA GLN A 213 16.57 -16.57 -10.51
C GLN A 213 16.77 -18.06 -10.83
N GLU A 214 17.46 -18.39 -11.93
CA GLU A 214 17.80 -19.80 -12.25
C GLU A 214 18.78 -20.39 -11.23
N ILE A 215 19.76 -19.59 -10.77
CA ILE A 215 20.67 -20.03 -9.70
C ILE A 215 19.92 -20.32 -8.40
N ILE A 216 18.96 -19.46 -8.02
CA ILE A 216 18.14 -19.70 -6.81
C ILE A 216 17.33 -20.99 -6.95
N ALA A 217 16.68 -21.19 -8.09
CA ALA A 217 15.90 -22.40 -8.34
C ALA A 217 16.76 -23.68 -8.32
N LEU A 218 18.03 -23.54 -8.69
CA LEU A 218 19.02 -24.63 -8.68
C LEU A 218 19.50 -24.94 -7.25
N LEU A 219 19.79 -23.91 -6.46
CA LEU A 219 20.29 -24.04 -5.08
C LEU A 219 19.19 -24.45 -4.10
N ASN A 220 17.99 -23.92 -4.27
CA ASN A 220 16.87 -24.15 -3.37
C ASN A 220 15.52 -24.21 -4.12
N PRO A 221 15.00 -25.39 -4.43
CA PRO A 221 13.72 -25.57 -5.12
C PRO A 221 12.49 -25.38 -4.20
N THR A 222 12.68 -24.89 -2.97
CA THR A 222 11.59 -24.64 -2.01
C THR A 222 11.01 -23.22 -2.16
N LEU A 223 9.96 -22.91 -1.41
CA LEU A 223 9.36 -21.56 -1.37
C LEU A 223 10.15 -20.56 -0.53
N ASN A 224 11.14 -21.03 0.24
CA ASN A 224 11.96 -20.17 1.10
C ASN A 224 13.22 -19.73 0.37
N THR A 225 13.58 -18.46 0.50
CA THR A 225 14.86 -17.93 0.00
C THR A 225 15.73 -17.54 1.20
N ASN A 226 16.66 -18.42 1.56
CA ASN A 226 17.53 -18.22 2.71
C ASN A 226 18.74 -17.33 2.32
N ILE A 227 19.40 -16.77 3.33
CA ILE A 227 20.62 -15.99 3.13
C ILE A 227 21.70 -16.83 2.47
N SER A 228 21.82 -18.12 2.83
CA SER A 228 22.77 -19.04 2.21
C SER A 228 22.55 -19.22 0.71
N ASP A 229 21.28 -19.21 0.24
CA ASP A 229 20.94 -19.37 -1.16
C ASP A 229 21.38 -18.15 -1.99
N ILE A 230 21.47 -16.98 -1.35
CA ILE A 230 21.95 -15.74 -1.93
C ILE A 230 23.47 -15.61 -1.85
N THR A 231 24.04 -15.85 -0.67
CA THR A 231 25.48 -15.69 -0.43
C THR A 231 26.34 -16.74 -1.15
N SER A 232 25.75 -17.88 -1.52
CA SER A 232 26.41 -18.96 -2.28
C SER A 232 26.41 -18.72 -3.79
N GLN A 233 25.71 -17.69 -4.30
CA GLN A 233 25.65 -17.41 -5.73
C GLN A 233 26.99 -16.91 -6.26
N PRO A 234 27.33 -17.26 -7.52
CA PRO A 234 28.54 -16.81 -8.20
C PRO A 234 28.46 -15.30 -8.48
N LEU A 235 29.58 -14.61 -8.35
CA LEU A 235 29.69 -13.17 -8.59
C LEU A 235 30.84 -12.87 -9.54
N ASN A 236 30.53 -12.12 -10.60
CA ASN A 236 31.50 -11.64 -11.57
C ASN A 236 31.56 -10.10 -11.52
N TYR A 237 32.22 -9.56 -10.50
CA TYR A 237 32.37 -8.11 -10.25
C TYR A 237 33.83 -7.70 -10.36
N GLY A 238 34.10 -6.45 -10.75
CA GLY A 238 35.47 -5.89 -10.84
C GLY A 238 36.22 -6.22 -12.14
N LYS A 239 35.50 -6.73 -13.18
CA LYS A 239 36.14 -7.13 -14.45
C LYS A 239 35.93 -6.16 -15.61
N SER A 240 34.85 -5.38 -15.62
CA SER A 240 34.55 -4.40 -16.67
C SER A 240 33.85 -3.17 -16.06
N PRO A 241 34.61 -2.11 -15.77
CA PRO A 241 34.05 -0.89 -15.18
C PRO A 241 32.91 -0.28 -16.00
N GLU A 242 33.00 -0.28 -17.34
CA GLU A 242 31.94 0.28 -18.18
C GLU A 242 30.64 -0.53 -18.09
N CYS A 243 30.74 -1.84 -18.00
CA CYS A 243 29.58 -2.72 -17.82
C CYS A 243 28.95 -2.55 -16.44
N GLU A 244 29.77 -2.37 -15.40
CA GLU A 244 29.33 -2.12 -14.04
C GLU A 244 28.62 -0.78 -13.90
N ASP A 245 29.15 0.28 -14.53
CA ASP A 245 28.49 1.59 -14.58
C ASP A 245 27.11 1.51 -15.24
N ALA A 246 26.99 0.82 -16.36
CA ALA A 246 25.72 0.63 -17.04
C ALA A 246 24.69 -0.14 -16.17
N ILE A 247 25.13 -1.19 -15.48
CA ILE A 247 24.27 -1.94 -14.54
C ILE A 247 23.79 -1.03 -13.42
N ILE A 248 24.68 -0.26 -12.80
CA ILE A 248 24.36 0.63 -11.68
C ILE A 248 23.35 1.70 -12.10
N GLU A 249 23.53 2.33 -13.27
CA GLU A 249 22.61 3.33 -13.81
C GLU A 249 21.20 2.76 -14.04
N LEU A 250 21.10 1.55 -14.61
CA LEU A 250 19.84 0.85 -14.77
C LEU A 250 19.18 0.53 -13.43
N VAL A 251 19.94 0.10 -12.43
CA VAL A 251 19.45 -0.23 -11.09
C VAL A 251 18.94 1.02 -10.37
N GLU A 252 19.66 2.11 -10.39
CA GLU A 252 19.23 3.37 -9.79
C GLU A 252 17.96 3.91 -10.45
N THR A 253 17.88 3.81 -11.78
CA THR A 253 16.67 4.16 -12.52
C THR A 253 15.50 3.27 -12.11
N ASN A 254 15.69 1.96 -11.99
CA ASN A 254 14.65 1.01 -11.58
C ASN A 254 14.17 1.25 -10.14
N ILE A 255 15.08 1.59 -9.23
CA ILE A 255 14.73 2.01 -7.86
C ILE A 255 13.85 3.26 -7.90
N SER A 256 14.24 4.27 -8.70
CA SER A 256 13.50 5.53 -8.85
C SER A 256 12.09 5.31 -9.43
N LEU A 257 11.96 4.51 -10.50
CA LEU A 257 10.68 4.15 -11.11
C LEU A 257 9.77 3.43 -10.10
N SER A 258 10.33 2.46 -9.37
CA SER A 258 9.59 1.68 -8.39
C SER A 258 9.20 2.50 -7.16
N LYS A 259 10.05 3.45 -6.72
CA LYS A 259 9.76 4.41 -5.66
C LYS A 259 8.64 5.36 -6.10
N SER A 260 8.69 5.89 -7.31
CA SER A 260 7.64 6.76 -7.85
C SER A 260 6.27 6.08 -7.93
N ASP A 261 6.23 4.77 -8.26
CA ASP A 261 4.99 3.98 -8.18
C ASP A 261 4.51 3.81 -6.73
N TRP A 262 5.42 3.46 -5.82
CA TRP A 262 5.09 3.22 -4.42
C TRP A 262 4.54 4.47 -3.75
N ASP A 263 5.20 5.61 -3.94
CA ASP A 263 4.86 6.89 -3.33
C ASP A 263 3.65 7.60 -3.96
N SER A 264 3.07 7.00 -5.00
CA SER A 264 1.81 7.49 -5.59
C SER A 264 0.58 7.13 -4.76
N PHE A 265 0.73 6.35 -3.68
CA PHE A 265 -0.38 5.87 -2.83
C PHE A 265 -0.22 6.33 -1.39
N GLU A 266 -1.33 6.71 -0.77
CA GLU A 266 -1.41 7.31 0.57
C GLU A 266 -0.92 6.40 1.72
N THR A 267 -0.66 5.12 1.45
CA THR A 267 -0.02 4.20 2.39
C THR A 267 1.50 4.26 2.38
N SER A 268 2.11 5.05 1.50
CA SER A 268 3.54 5.33 1.55
C SER A 268 3.86 6.45 2.54
N TRP A 269 5.01 6.32 3.24
CA TRP A 269 5.54 7.38 4.09
C TRP A 269 5.89 8.66 3.31
N ASP A 270 6.39 8.49 2.08
CA ASP A 270 6.82 9.59 1.21
C ASP A 270 5.71 10.08 0.25
N PHE A 271 4.46 9.69 0.48
CA PHE A 271 3.32 10.19 -0.30
C PHE A 271 3.18 11.70 -0.16
N GLN A 272 3.11 12.43 -1.29
CA GLN A 272 3.07 13.88 -1.30
C GLN A 272 1.70 14.46 -1.72
N ILE A 273 1.16 13.98 -2.84
CA ILE A 273 -0.11 14.44 -3.39
C ILE A 273 -0.73 13.35 -4.25
N HIS A 274 -2.04 13.27 -4.26
CA HIS A 274 -2.74 12.30 -5.11
C HIS A 274 -2.42 12.54 -6.60
N PRO A 275 -2.12 11.50 -7.40
CA PRO A 275 -1.72 11.64 -8.79
C PRO A 275 -2.70 12.48 -9.63
N LEU A 276 -4.01 12.28 -9.50
CA LEU A 276 -5.00 13.04 -10.27
C LEU A 276 -4.96 14.55 -9.96
N LEU A 277 -4.60 14.95 -8.73
CA LEU A 277 -4.38 16.35 -8.39
C LEU A 277 -3.07 16.88 -8.99
N ARG A 278 -1.99 16.06 -8.96
CA ARG A 278 -0.69 16.44 -9.53
C ARG A 278 -0.83 16.81 -11.02
N TYR A 279 -1.64 16.06 -11.73
CA TYR A 279 -1.90 16.31 -13.16
C TYR A 279 -3.04 17.29 -13.43
N ALA A 280 -3.81 17.70 -12.42
CA ALA A 280 -4.80 18.77 -12.51
C ALA A 280 -4.17 20.17 -12.39
N ALA A 281 -3.12 20.31 -11.57
CA ALA A 281 -2.44 21.59 -11.32
C ALA A 281 -1.51 21.95 -12.50
N LEU A 282 -2.06 22.55 -13.55
CA LEU A 282 -1.26 23.15 -14.61
C LEU A 282 -0.69 24.49 -14.14
N THR A 283 0.64 24.57 -14.07
CA THR A 283 1.29 25.87 -13.97
C THR A 283 1.06 26.68 -15.25
N PRO A 284 1.00 28.01 -15.20
CA PRO A 284 0.87 28.85 -16.42
C PRO A 284 1.90 28.54 -17.51
N GLN A 285 3.10 28.13 -17.12
CA GLN A 285 4.17 27.70 -18.05
C GLN A 285 3.83 26.38 -18.75
N ARG A 286 3.22 25.42 -18.05
CA ARG A 286 2.82 24.13 -18.59
C ARG A 286 1.59 24.27 -19.50
N ILE A 287 0.63 25.13 -19.15
CA ILE A 287 -0.48 25.50 -20.02
C ILE A 287 0.04 26.05 -21.35
N ALA A 288 0.95 27.04 -21.30
CA ALA A 288 1.54 27.63 -22.50
C ALA A 288 2.35 26.62 -23.36
N GLN A 289 2.98 25.63 -22.71
CA GLN A 289 3.69 24.57 -23.41
C GLN A 289 2.74 23.57 -24.07
N GLU A 290 1.65 23.19 -23.42
CA GLU A 290 0.65 22.27 -23.95
C GLU A 290 -0.15 22.92 -25.09
N GLU A 291 -0.56 24.18 -24.94
CA GLU A 291 -1.17 24.96 -26.02
C GLU A 291 -0.26 25.06 -27.26
N LYS A 292 1.04 25.27 -27.05
CA LYS A 292 2.02 25.32 -28.13
C LYS A 292 2.21 23.96 -28.82
N ASN A 293 1.98 22.85 -28.11
CA ASN A 293 2.03 21.49 -28.65
C ASN A 293 0.67 21.02 -29.22
N GLY A 294 -0.34 21.89 -29.24
CA GLY A 294 -1.68 21.60 -29.79
C GLY A 294 -2.57 20.81 -28.82
N TYR A 295 -2.23 20.74 -27.55
CA TYR A 295 -3.07 20.15 -26.51
C TYR A 295 -3.99 21.23 -25.91
N LEU A 296 -5.27 20.87 -25.69
CA LEU A 296 -6.18 21.71 -24.93
C LEU A 296 -5.77 21.75 -23.45
N PRO A 297 -5.90 22.90 -22.76
CA PRO A 297 -5.63 22.96 -21.33
C PRO A 297 -6.51 21.97 -20.56
N MET A 298 -5.92 21.29 -19.56
CA MET A 298 -6.63 20.32 -18.74
C MET A 298 -7.73 20.98 -17.91
N ASN A 299 -8.95 20.55 -18.08
CA ASN A 299 -10.11 21.12 -17.43
C ASN A 299 -10.89 20.14 -16.54
N GLY A 300 -10.42 18.90 -16.35
CA GLY A 300 -11.17 17.93 -15.57
C GLY A 300 -10.40 16.67 -15.15
N ILE A 301 -11.05 15.83 -14.35
CA ILE A 301 -10.50 14.57 -13.83
C ILE A 301 -10.17 13.61 -14.98
N ALA A 302 -10.98 13.56 -16.03
CA ALA A 302 -10.75 12.70 -17.18
C ALA A 302 -9.41 12.99 -17.87
N ASP A 303 -9.04 14.28 -17.97
CA ASP A 303 -7.75 14.68 -18.54
C ASP A 303 -6.61 14.34 -17.60
N ALA A 304 -6.76 14.63 -16.31
CA ALA A 304 -5.78 14.25 -15.29
C ALA A 304 -5.54 12.74 -15.27
N TYR A 305 -6.61 11.95 -15.45
CA TYR A 305 -6.49 10.48 -15.51
C TYR A 305 -5.74 10.02 -16.76
N ARG A 306 -5.98 10.59 -17.94
CA ARG A 306 -5.23 10.23 -19.16
C ARG A 306 -3.73 10.48 -19.00
N HIS A 307 -3.34 11.61 -18.41
CA HIS A 307 -1.93 11.90 -18.15
C HIS A 307 -1.33 10.97 -17.09
N TRP A 308 -2.12 10.61 -16.08
CA TRP A 308 -1.70 9.61 -15.09
C TRP A 308 -1.52 8.23 -15.72
N GLU A 309 -2.47 7.81 -16.57
CA GLU A 309 -2.40 6.56 -17.31
C GLU A 309 -1.14 6.49 -18.19
N GLN A 310 -0.87 7.55 -18.94
CA GLN A 310 0.35 7.65 -19.75
C GLN A 310 1.61 7.57 -18.89
N ALA A 311 1.65 8.29 -17.76
CA ALA A 311 2.79 8.25 -16.85
C ALA A 311 3.00 6.86 -16.20
N CYS A 312 1.93 6.13 -15.94
CA CYS A 312 1.99 4.75 -15.48
C CYS A 312 2.52 3.81 -16.54
N ASP A 313 2.05 3.95 -17.77
CA ASP A 313 2.49 3.13 -18.92
C ASP A 313 3.96 3.41 -19.24
N ASP A 314 4.39 4.67 -19.31
CA ASP A 314 5.78 5.05 -19.52
C ASP A 314 6.70 4.42 -18.48
N ARG A 315 6.32 4.51 -17.21
CA ARG A 315 7.04 3.89 -16.07
C ARG A 315 7.10 2.38 -16.19
N PHE A 316 5.99 1.75 -16.56
CA PHE A 316 5.87 0.32 -16.68
C PHE A 316 6.78 -0.23 -17.81
N TYR A 317 6.70 0.35 -18.99
CA TYR A 317 7.48 -0.11 -20.12
C TYR A 317 8.96 0.27 -20.01
N GLN A 318 9.29 1.40 -19.37
CA GLN A 318 10.68 1.74 -19.08
C GLN A 318 11.29 0.75 -18.10
N LEU A 319 10.57 0.39 -17.00
CA LEU A 319 11.07 -0.62 -16.06
C LEU A 319 11.25 -1.98 -16.74
N LYS A 320 10.28 -2.39 -17.56
CA LYS A 320 10.37 -3.63 -18.33
C LYS A 320 11.61 -3.65 -19.24
N ALA A 321 11.83 -2.58 -20.00
CA ALA A 321 12.99 -2.48 -20.91
C ALA A 321 14.32 -2.49 -20.13
N ASN A 322 14.40 -1.82 -19.00
CA ASN A 322 15.59 -1.82 -18.15
C ASN A 322 15.85 -3.21 -17.55
N GLU A 323 14.82 -3.94 -17.14
CA GLU A 323 14.95 -5.32 -16.62
C GLU A 323 15.40 -6.28 -17.75
N GLU A 324 14.91 -6.10 -18.97
CA GLU A 324 15.34 -6.88 -20.15
C GLU A 324 16.80 -6.57 -20.51
N GLU A 325 17.24 -5.32 -20.39
CA GLU A 325 18.63 -4.94 -20.63
C GLU A 325 19.56 -5.53 -19.55
N LEU A 326 19.18 -5.46 -18.26
CA LEU A 326 19.92 -6.12 -17.19
C LEU A 326 20.03 -7.63 -17.44
N ASN A 327 18.95 -8.28 -17.86
CA ASN A 327 18.99 -9.70 -18.22
C ASN A 327 19.99 -9.97 -19.35
N ARG A 328 19.99 -9.15 -20.42
CA ARG A 328 20.93 -9.29 -21.56
C ARG A 328 22.37 -9.18 -21.07
N ILE A 329 22.67 -8.15 -20.27
CA ILE A 329 24.02 -7.93 -19.74
C ILE A 329 24.49 -9.13 -18.91
N PHE A 330 23.67 -9.63 -17.98
CA PHE A 330 24.07 -10.77 -17.14
C PHE A 330 24.13 -12.10 -17.92
N ILE A 331 23.25 -12.32 -18.90
CA ILE A 331 23.32 -13.46 -19.82
C ILE A 331 24.66 -13.44 -20.59
N ASP A 332 25.07 -12.26 -21.06
CA ASP A 332 26.34 -12.10 -21.77
C ASP A 332 27.56 -12.30 -20.86
N ILE A 333 27.53 -11.75 -19.63
CA ILE A 333 28.63 -11.91 -18.65
C ILE A 333 28.90 -13.39 -18.35
N TYR A 334 27.86 -14.22 -18.30
CA TYR A 334 27.96 -15.63 -17.96
C TYR A 334 27.93 -16.57 -19.18
N GLY A 335 27.79 -16.04 -20.39
CA GLY A 335 27.83 -16.79 -21.64
C GLY A 335 26.67 -17.76 -21.84
N LEU A 336 25.43 -17.31 -21.48
CA LEU A 336 24.22 -18.14 -21.48
C LEU A 336 23.21 -17.73 -22.55
N GLN A 337 23.67 -17.12 -23.68
CA GLN A 337 22.81 -16.62 -24.75
C GLN A 337 22.01 -17.72 -25.46
N ASP A 338 22.52 -18.95 -25.44
CA ASP A 338 21.84 -20.10 -26.02
C ASP A 338 20.81 -20.74 -25.07
N GLU A 339 20.84 -20.40 -23.79
CA GLU A 339 20.02 -21.01 -22.74
C GLU A 339 18.92 -20.08 -22.20
N LEU A 340 19.23 -18.79 -22.05
CA LEU A 340 18.36 -17.80 -21.44
C LEU A 340 18.01 -16.69 -22.42
N THR A 341 16.78 -16.23 -22.32
CA THR A 341 16.29 -15.08 -23.08
C THR A 341 16.08 -13.87 -22.17
N PRO A 342 16.33 -12.64 -22.61
CA PRO A 342 16.25 -11.45 -21.76
C PRO A 342 14.80 -11.00 -21.46
N GLU A 343 13.80 -11.45 -22.21
CA GLU A 343 12.43 -10.96 -22.18
C GLU A 343 11.80 -11.09 -20.77
N VAL A 344 11.06 -10.06 -20.35
CA VAL A 344 10.30 -10.01 -19.10
C VAL A 344 8.81 -10.07 -19.43
N GLU A 345 8.07 -10.97 -18.81
CA GLU A 345 6.62 -11.01 -18.97
C GLU A 345 5.96 -9.82 -18.23
N GLU A 346 4.92 -9.22 -18.81
CA GLU A 346 4.23 -8.06 -18.20
C GLU A 346 3.73 -8.33 -16.78
N LYS A 347 3.28 -9.56 -16.50
CA LYS A 347 2.83 -9.96 -15.16
C LYS A 347 3.93 -9.94 -14.09
N ASP A 348 5.20 -9.95 -14.49
CA ASP A 348 6.37 -9.99 -13.61
C ASP A 348 6.96 -8.60 -13.36
N VAL A 349 6.50 -7.59 -14.09
CA VAL A 349 6.83 -6.18 -13.84
C VAL A 349 6.09 -5.69 -12.59
N THR A 350 6.82 -5.12 -11.63
CA THR A 350 6.27 -4.88 -10.29
C THR A 350 5.75 -3.46 -10.04
N VAL A 351 5.83 -2.55 -11.01
CA VAL A 351 5.11 -1.26 -10.98
C VAL A 351 3.73 -1.42 -11.60
N ARG A 352 2.78 -0.59 -11.16
CA ARG A 352 1.37 -0.72 -11.53
C ARG A 352 1.04 0.10 -12.78
N LYS A 353 0.24 -0.46 -13.66
CA LYS A 353 -0.51 0.31 -14.66
C LYS A 353 -1.66 1.06 -13.98
N ALA A 354 -2.14 2.12 -14.61
CA ALA A 354 -3.34 2.81 -14.12
C ALA A 354 -4.55 1.87 -14.15
N ASP A 355 -5.47 2.10 -13.20
CA ASP A 355 -6.76 1.43 -13.12
C ASP A 355 -7.81 2.46 -12.69
N LEU A 356 -8.74 2.77 -13.58
CA LEU A 356 -9.68 3.86 -13.40
C LEU A 356 -10.47 3.74 -12.10
N THR A 357 -11.02 2.56 -11.83
CA THR A 357 -11.83 2.35 -10.62
C THR A 357 -11.00 2.47 -9.35
N ARG A 358 -9.82 1.85 -9.32
CA ARG A 358 -8.88 1.94 -8.19
C ARG A 358 -8.45 3.38 -7.94
N ASP A 359 -8.08 4.11 -8.99
CA ASP A 359 -7.47 5.43 -8.89
C ASP A 359 -8.53 6.49 -8.52
N VAL A 360 -9.78 6.34 -8.99
CA VAL A 360 -10.93 7.16 -8.54
C VAL A 360 -11.27 6.88 -7.09
N LYS A 361 -11.29 5.61 -6.65
CA LYS A 361 -11.49 5.26 -5.22
C LYS A 361 -10.37 5.81 -4.34
N SER A 362 -9.14 5.82 -4.82
CA SER A 362 -8.00 6.43 -4.14
C SER A 362 -8.15 7.96 -4.03
N LEU A 363 -8.67 8.63 -5.07
CA LEU A 363 -9.00 10.05 -5.01
C LEU A 363 -10.06 10.36 -3.96
N ILE A 364 -11.11 9.53 -3.86
CA ILE A 364 -12.14 9.67 -2.83
C ILE A 364 -11.53 9.51 -1.43
N SER A 365 -10.65 8.53 -1.24
CA SER A 365 -9.94 8.33 0.03
C SER A 365 -9.07 9.53 0.41
N TYR A 366 -8.31 10.08 -0.56
CA TYR A 366 -7.52 11.29 -0.36
C TYR A 366 -8.40 12.51 -0.01
N ALA A 367 -9.53 12.68 -0.68
CA ALA A 367 -10.49 13.75 -0.38
C ALA A 367 -11.03 13.65 1.06
N VAL A 368 -11.35 12.42 1.53
CA VAL A 368 -11.71 12.18 2.93
C VAL A 368 -10.55 12.55 3.87
N GLY A 369 -9.32 12.25 3.47
CA GLY A 369 -8.13 12.70 4.20
C GLY A 369 -8.05 14.24 4.33
N CYS A 370 -8.35 14.97 3.25
CA CYS A 370 -8.44 16.43 3.29
C CYS A 370 -9.60 16.92 4.17
N MET A 371 -10.77 16.24 4.12
CA MET A 371 -11.90 16.56 4.99
C MET A 371 -11.55 16.48 6.48
N PHE A 372 -10.68 15.56 6.85
CA PHE A 372 -10.24 15.38 8.24
C PHE A 372 -8.94 16.12 8.59
N GLY A 373 -8.31 16.80 7.64
CA GLY A 373 -7.06 17.53 7.85
C GLY A 373 -5.81 16.63 7.92
N ARG A 374 -5.94 15.36 7.55
CA ARG A 374 -4.78 14.47 7.38
C ARG A 374 -3.89 14.96 6.23
N TYR A 375 -4.52 15.41 5.16
CA TYR A 375 -3.89 16.08 4.01
C TYR A 375 -4.48 17.46 3.84
N SER A 376 -3.82 18.31 3.05
CA SER A 376 -4.29 19.64 2.68
C SER A 376 -4.05 19.89 1.19
N LEU A 377 -4.84 20.78 0.60
CA LEU A 377 -4.56 21.31 -0.74
C LEU A 377 -3.44 22.36 -0.73
N ASP A 378 -3.12 22.88 0.45
CA ASP A 378 -2.15 23.97 0.67
C ASP A 378 -0.75 23.48 1.04
N HIS A 379 -0.61 22.18 1.39
CA HIS A 379 0.65 21.56 1.78
C HIS A 379 0.77 20.14 1.21
N GLN A 380 1.94 19.79 0.71
CA GLN A 380 2.22 18.44 0.21
C GLN A 380 2.54 17.47 1.36
N GLY A 381 2.16 16.22 1.18
CA GLY A 381 2.43 15.16 2.13
C GLY A 381 1.44 15.10 3.29
N LEU A 382 1.85 14.37 4.32
CA LEU A 382 1.08 14.17 5.53
C LEU A 382 1.13 15.44 6.39
N VAL A 383 -0.03 16.02 6.67
CA VAL A 383 -0.15 17.25 7.45
C VAL A 383 -0.41 16.95 8.92
N TYR A 384 -1.45 16.16 9.20
CA TYR A 384 -1.78 15.82 10.58
C TYR A 384 -2.00 14.32 10.77
N ALA A 385 -1.23 13.74 11.67
CA ALA A 385 -1.39 12.38 12.14
C ALA A 385 -0.99 12.30 13.62
N GLY A 386 -1.84 12.84 14.49
CA GLY A 386 -1.60 12.93 15.93
C GLY A 386 -0.77 14.14 16.34
N GLY A 387 -0.75 14.41 17.64
CA GLY A 387 -0.14 15.60 18.22
C GLY A 387 -1.13 16.72 18.50
N ASP A 388 -0.61 17.93 18.66
CA ASP A 388 -1.43 19.10 18.96
C ASP A 388 -2.08 19.65 17.67
N TRP A 389 -3.39 19.51 17.59
CA TRP A 389 -4.19 20.00 16.47
C TRP A 389 -4.03 21.52 16.26
N GLU A 390 -4.02 22.30 17.34
CA GLU A 390 -3.98 23.74 17.30
C GLU A 390 -2.62 24.30 16.78
N GLN A 391 -1.56 23.48 16.79
CA GLN A 391 -0.28 23.85 16.17
C GLN A 391 -0.27 23.62 14.65
N THR A 392 -1.18 22.81 14.13
CA THR A 392 -1.29 22.50 12.69
C THR A 392 -2.43 23.27 12.04
N TYR A 393 -3.58 23.27 12.68
CA TYR A 393 -4.78 23.95 12.21
C TYR A 393 -5.38 24.77 13.33
N HIS A 394 -5.72 26.01 13.06
CA HIS A 394 -6.53 26.77 13.98
C HIS A 394 -7.69 27.51 13.28
N ARG A 395 -8.76 27.70 14.01
CA ARG A 395 -9.90 28.46 13.56
C ARG A 395 -9.69 29.92 13.94
N ASN A 396 -9.82 30.85 12.97
CA ASN A 396 -9.77 32.26 13.28
C ASN A 396 -10.83 32.59 14.33
N VAL A 397 -10.40 33.18 15.44
CA VAL A 397 -11.27 33.64 16.52
C VAL A 397 -11.29 35.16 16.56
N LEU A 398 -12.43 35.73 16.96
CA LEU A 398 -12.50 37.18 17.26
C LEU A 398 -11.52 37.48 18.39
N VAL A 399 -10.71 38.52 18.18
CA VAL A 399 -9.81 39.07 19.19
C VAL A 399 -10.25 40.46 19.59
N ASP A 400 -10.03 40.85 20.84
CA ASP A 400 -10.22 42.18 21.34
C ASP A 400 -9.08 43.13 20.85
N GLU A 401 -9.18 44.42 21.18
CA GLU A 401 -8.16 45.43 20.84
C GLU A 401 -6.77 45.11 21.44
N GLY A 402 -6.70 44.24 22.42
CA GLY A 402 -5.48 43.74 23.05
C GLY A 402 -4.92 42.44 22.45
N GLY A 403 -5.61 41.87 21.42
CA GLY A 403 -5.20 40.62 20.78
C GLY A 403 -5.66 39.36 21.54
N ASN A 404 -6.48 39.46 22.59
CA ASN A 404 -7.00 38.30 23.32
C ASN A 404 -8.26 37.75 22.64
N ALA A 405 -8.39 36.43 22.55
CA ALA A 405 -9.56 35.78 21.98
C ALA A 405 -10.83 36.15 22.77
N ILE A 406 -11.82 36.69 22.06
CA ILE A 406 -13.13 36.94 22.64
C ILE A 406 -13.81 35.61 22.89
N SER A 407 -14.24 35.37 24.12
CA SER A 407 -15.00 34.17 24.49
C SER A 407 -16.32 34.54 25.16
N PHE A 408 -17.35 33.72 24.92
CA PHE A 408 -18.61 33.81 25.65
C PHE A 408 -18.88 32.48 26.34
N GLY A 409 -19.00 32.51 27.64
CA GLY A 409 -19.21 31.29 28.43
C GLY A 409 -18.04 30.29 28.37
N GLY A 410 -16.79 30.77 28.14
CA GLY A 410 -15.61 29.91 28.01
C GLY A 410 -15.36 29.36 26.58
N ILE A 411 -16.26 29.64 25.64
CA ILE A 411 -16.13 29.23 24.24
C ILE A 411 -15.53 30.39 23.44
N ARG A 412 -14.43 30.15 22.73
CA ARG A 412 -13.83 31.15 21.81
C ARG A 412 -14.79 31.41 20.63
N ILE A 413 -15.08 32.67 20.36
CA ILE A 413 -15.97 33.05 19.28
C ILE A 413 -15.20 33.01 17.96
N ALA A 414 -15.49 32.02 17.13
CA ALA A 414 -14.87 31.88 15.82
C ALA A 414 -15.42 32.89 14.81
N VAL A 415 -14.55 33.52 14.03
CA VAL A 415 -14.89 34.40 12.92
C VAL A 415 -14.99 33.59 11.65
N GLY A 416 -16.21 33.26 11.25
CA GLY A 416 -16.43 32.54 10.00
C GLY A 416 -16.06 31.06 10.02
N LYS A 417 -16.17 30.41 8.84
CA LYS A 417 -15.81 29.00 8.62
C LYS A 417 -14.32 28.82 8.26
N ASN A 418 -13.50 29.87 8.28
CA ASN A 418 -12.14 29.84 7.77
C ASN A 418 -11.19 29.24 8.82
N TYR A 419 -10.60 28.11 8.45
CA TYR A 419 -9.43 27.55 9.12
C TYR A 419 -8.16 28.12 8.50
N GLN A 420 -7.14 28.27 9.33
CA GLN A 420 -5.77 28.48 8.91
C GLN A 420 -4.94 27.23 9.15
N ILE A 421 -4.00 26.97 8.25
CA ILE A 421 -3.01 25.91 8.36
C ILE A 421 -1.64 26.52 8.59
N ASN A 422 -0.85 25.90 9.45
CA ASN A 422 0.54 26.24 9.66
C ASN A 422 1.42 25.52 8.63
N VAL A 423 2.01 26.28 7.70
CA VAL A 423 2.96 25.77 6.73
C VAL A 423 4.31 26.39 7.02
N ASP A 424 5.29 25.57 7.42
CA ASP A 424 6.66 26.00 7.74
C ASP A 424 6.74 27.17 8.75
N GLY A 425 5.84 27.18 9.73
CA GLY A 425 5.77 28.20 10.77
C GLY A 425 4.99 29.46 10.38
N GLN A 426 4.36 29.47 9.20
CA GLN A 426 3.52 30.56 8.75
C GLN A 426 2.06 30.11 8.64
N TRP A 427 1.15 30.92 9.20
CA TRP A 427 -0.28 30.68 9.11
C TRP A 427 -0.86 31.24 7.83
N GLN A 428 -1.60 30.42 7.09
CA GLN A 428 -2.32 30.83 5.89
C GLN A 428 -3.73 30.25 5.87
N ASP A 429 -4.66 30.90 5.18
CA ASP A 429 -6.04 30.44 5.07
C ASP A 429 -6.10 29.11 4.30
N CYS A 430 -6.88 28.15 4.80
CA CYS A 430 -7.07 26.87 4.12
C CYS A 430 -7.91 27.05 2.85
N THR A 431 -7.40 26.58 1.72
CA THR A 431 -8.16 26.48 0.46
C THR A 431 -9.36 25.52 0.61
N TYR A 432 -9.15 24.43 1.33
CA TYR A 432 -10.21 23.47 1.68
C TYR A 432 -10.14 23.16 3.19
N PRO A 433 -11.02 23.77 4.00
CA PRO A 433 -10.94 23.65 5.46
C PRO A 433 -11.32 22.24 5.94
N PRO A 434 -10.60 21.69 6.93
CA PRO A 434 -10.96 20.42 7.54
C PRO A 434 -12.26 20.53 8.35
N GLU A 435 -12.90 19.37 8.63
CA GLU A 435 -14.05 19.30 9.49
C GLU A 435 -13.71 19.74 10.92
N ALA A 436 -14.59 20.54 11.52
CA ALA A 436 -14.31 21.21 12.79
C ALA A 436 -14.27 20.21 13.95
N ASP A 437 -15.23 19.32 14.00
CA ASP A 437 -15.48 18.45 15.15
C ASP A 437 -15.03 16.99 14.97
N ASN A 438 -14.35 16.71 13.87
CA ASN A 438 -13.91 15.36 13.53
C ASN A 438 -15.04 14.36 13.26
N ILE A 439 -16.26 14.82 12.94
CA ILE A 439 -17.40 13.94 12.67
C ILE A 439 -17.97 14.33 11.30
N ILE A 440 -18.06 13.37 10.37
CA ILE A 440 -18.66 13.60 9.05
C ILE A 440 -19.80 12.58 8.86
N PRO A 441 -21.07 13.05 8.83
CA PRO A 441 -22.22 12.16 8.66
C PRO A 441 -22.29 11.59 7.24
N ILE A 442 -22.76 10.33 7.16
CA ILE A 442 -23.07 9.61 5.91
C ILE A 442 -24.53 9.19 5.98
N CYS A 443 -25.40 9.94 5.37
CA CYS A 443 -26.83 9.67 5.36
C CYS A 443 -27.32 9.32 3.95
N ASP A 444 -28.50 8.73 3.85
CA ASP A 444 -29.13 8.39 2.57
C ASP A 444 -29.77 9.60 1.87
N ASP A 445 -29.72 10.75 2.50
CA ASP A 445 -30.11 12.05 1.94
C ASP A 445 -29.28 13.18 2.61
N GLU A 446 -29.35 14.40 2.11
CA GLU A 446 -28.63 15.56 2.64
C GLU A 446 -29.33 16.13 3.89
N TYR A 447 -29.16 15.46 5.01
CA TYR A 447 -29.74 15.88 6.28
C TYR A 447 -28.88 16.89 7.04
N PHE A 448 -27.57 16.93 6.79
CA PHE A 448 -26.60 17.75 7.51
C PHE A 448 -25.84 18.66 6.55
N GLU A 449 -25.42 19.84 6.99
CA GLU A 449 -24.62 20.78 6.18
C GLU A 449 -23.23 20.24 5.86
N ASP A 450 -22.69 19.39 6.73
CA ASP A 450 -21.39 18.74 6.66
C ASP A 450 -21.47 17.29 6.11
N ASP A 451 -22.59 16.94 5.43
CA ASP A 451 -22.77 15.65 4.76
C ASP A 451 -21.57 15.33 3.85
N ILE A 452 -21.12 14.10 3.90
CA ILE A 452 -19.90 13.64 3.20
C ILE A 452 -19.96 13.89 1.67
N VAL A 453 -21.13 13.74 1.06
CA VAL A 453 -21.30 13.98 -0.39
C VAL A 453 -21.20 15.45 -0.71
N GLY A 454 -21.84 16.31 0.09
CA GLY A 454 -21.71 17.76 -0.02
C GLY A 454 -20.27 18.23 0.12
N ARG A 455 -19.56 17.71 1.11
CA ARG A 455 -18.12 17.95 1.31
C ARG A 455 -17.30 17.47 0.12
N PHE A 456 -17.57 16.29 -0.40
CA PHE A 456 -16.86 15.74 -1.56
C PHE A 456 -17.10 16.55 -2.83
N VAL A 457 -18.34 16.98 -3.09
CA VAL A 457 -18.68 17.88 -4.22
C VAL A 457 -17.90 19.19 -4.10
N THR A 458 -17.86 19.80 -2.92
CA THR A 458 -17.07 21.01 -2.65
C THR A 458 -15.58 20.78 -2.89
N PHE A 459 -15.04 19.62 -2.50
CA PHE A 459 -13.63 19.25 -2.79
C PHE A 459 -13.37 19.22 -4.30
N ILE A 460 -14.22 18.55 -5.07
CA ILE A 460 -14.07 18.46 -6.53
C ILE A 460 -14.19 19.84 -7.18
N GLU A 461 -15.15 20.68 -6.73
CA GLU A 461 -15.30 22.05 -7.20
C GLU A 461 -14.05 22.89 -6.90
N THR A 462 -13.47 22.73 -5.71
CA THR A 462 -12.27 23.47 -5.29
C THR A 462 -11.06 23.10 -6.13
N VAL A 463 -10.87 21.80 -6.44
CA VAL A 463 -9.70 21.32 -7.18
C VAL A 463 -9.81 21.58 -8.68
N TYR A 464 -10.97 21.34 -9.29
CA TYR A 464 -11.14 21.33 -10.75
C TYR A 464 -11.98 22.50 -11.28
N GLY A 465 -12.57 23.29 -10.39
CA GLY A 465 -13.39 24.45 -10.74
C GLY A 465 -14.86 24.10 -10.98
N LYS A 466 -15.68 25.13 -10.83
CA LYS A 466 -17.14 25.02 -10.93
C LYS A 466 -17.63 24.64 -12.33
N ASN A 467 -16.93 25.11 -13.37
CA ASN A 467 -17.38 24.93 -14.76
C ASN A 467 -17.36 23.48 -15.22
N THR A 468 -16.50 22.64 -14.64
CA THR A 468 -16.33 21.22 -14.99
C THR A 468 -16.94 20.27 -13.95
N LEU A 469 -17.59 20.80 -12.91
CA LEU A 469 -18.05 20.03 -11.76
C LEU A 469 -18.95 18.85 -12.16
N GLU A 470 -19.99 19.09 -12.95
CA GLU A 470 -20.96 18.04 -13.30
C GLU A 470 -20.33 16.95 -14.19
N GLU A 471 -19.41 17.34 -15.09
CA GLU A 471 -18.65 16.38 -15.90
C GLU A 471 -17.72 15.52 -15.02
N ASN A 472 -17.05 16.13 -14.05
CA ASN A 472 -16.17 15.43 -13.11
C ASN A 472 -16.95 14.47 -12.21
N LEU A 473 -18.11 14.89 -11.68
CA LEU A 473 -18.97 14.00 -10.88
C LEU A 473 -19.50 12.83 -11.70
N LYS A 474 -19.84 13.08 -12.97
CA LYS A 474 -20.26 12.02 -13.90
C LYS A 474 -19.11 11.03 -14.14
N PHE A 475 -17.90 11.51 -14.42
CA PHE A 475 -16.73 10.66 -14.63
C PHE A 475 -16.46 9.76 -13.42
N ILE A 476 -16.53 10.31 -12.20
CA ILE A 476 -16.38 9.56 -10.94
C ILE A 476 -17.49 8.50 -10.82
N ALA A 477 -18.74 8.87 -11.06
CA ALA A 477 -19.88 7.95 -10.96
C ALA A 477 -19.77 6.79 -11.97
N ASP A 478 -19.37 7.08 -13.21
CA ASP A 478 -19.13 6.07 -14.25
C ASP A 478 -18.00 5.10 -13.84
N ALA A 479 -16.89 5.63 -13.28
CA ALA A 479 -15.78 4.83 -12.77
C ALA A 479 -16.17 3.93 -11.58
N LEU A 480 -17.14 4.35 -10.77
CA LEU A 480 -17.73 3.54 -9.69
C LEU A 480 -18.76 2.50 -10.21
N GLY A 481 -19.09 2.52 -11.51
CA GLY A 481 -20.00 1.57 -12.15
C GLY A 481 -21.48 1.90 -11.97
N GLY A 482 -21.83 3.11 -11.52
CA GLY A 482 -23.21 3.54 -11.28
C GLY A 482 -23.91 3.96 -12.56
N LYS A 483 -25.27 3.89 -12.56
CA LYS A 483 -26.15 4.25 -13.69
C LYS A 483 -27.19 5.31 -13.32
N SER A 484 -27.27 5.72 -12.06
CA SER A 484 -28.16 6.76 -11.56
C SER A 484 -27.50 8.14 -11.63
N GLN A 485 -28.12 9.15 -11.03
CA GLN A 485 -27.52 10.47 -10.97
C GLN A 485 -26.16 10.42 -10.28
N PRO A 486 -25.15 11.18 -10.73
CA PRO A 486 -23.79 11.09 -10.20
C PRO A 486 -23.70 11.20 -8.67
N ARG A 487 -24.41 12.15 -8.08
CA ARG A 487 -24.43 12.34 -6.61
C ARG A 487 -25.04 11.16 -5.87
N ASP A 488 -26.06 10.50 -6.44
CA ASP A 488 -26.66 9.29 -5.85
C ASP A 488 -25.69 8.09 -5.89
N VAL A 489 -24.92 7.96 -6.98
CA VAL A 489 -23.87 6.92 -7.09
C VAL A 489 -22.79 7.12 -6.05
N ILE A 490 -22.29 8.35 -5.91
CA ILE A 490 -21.27 8.71 -4.93
C ILE A 490 -21.79 8.48 -3.51
N ARG A 491 -23.04 8.85 -3.22
CA ARG A 491 -23.70 8.60 -1.94
C ARG A 491 -23.80 7.11 -1.65
N SER A 492 -24.23 6.33 -2.63
CA SER A 492 -24.31 4.86 -2.50
C SER A 492 -22.94 4.25 -2.21
N TYR A 493 -21.88 4.75 -2.85
CA TYR A 493 -20.51 4.29 -2.59
C TYR A 493 -20.08 4.58 -1.15
N PHE A 494 -20.29 5.79 -0.63
CA PHE A 494 -19.99 6.11 0.77
C PHE A 494 -20.78 5.25 1.77
N LEU A 495 -22.06 5.03 1.50
CA LEU A 495 -22.93 4.25 2.38
C LEU A 495 -22.58 2.77 2.45
N ASN A 496 -22.12 2.18 1.34
CA ASN A 496 -22.06 0.71 1.21
C ASN A 496 -20.65 0.15 1.03
N ASP A 497 -19.75 0.88 0.36
CA ASP A 497 -18.49 0.34 -0.15
C ASP A 497 -17.25 1.02 0.41
N PHE A 498 -17.27 2.33 0.63
CA PHE A 498 -16.11 3.12 1.03
C PHE A 498 -15.36 2.55 2.23
N PHE A 499 -16.07 2.21 3.32
CA PHE A 499 -15.40 1.70 4.52
C PHE A 499 -14.74 0.34 4.28
N ASN A 500 -15.35 -0.54 3.47
CA ASN A 500 -14.75 -1.82 3.12
C ASN A 500 -13.48 -1.63 2.27
N ASP A 501 -13.50 -0.68 1.32
CA ASP A 501 -12.33 -0.36 0.50
C ASP A 501 -11.23 0.31 1.33
N HIS A 502 -11.58 1.20 2.25
CA HIS A 502 -10.68 1.78 3.23
C HIS A 502 -10.00 0.69 4.10
N CYS A 503 -10.76 -0.28 4.61
CA CYS A 503 -10.20 -1.41 5.34
C CYS A 503 -9.23 -2.26 4.52
N LYS A 504 -9.46 -2.41 3.21
CA LYS A 504 -8.52 -3.13 2.31
C LYS A 504 -7.23 -2.34 2.09
N ILE A 505 -7.34 -1.04 1.77
CA ILE A 505 -6.19 -0.14 1.55
C ILE A 505 -5.31 -0.12 2.80
N TYR A 506 -5.92 0.03 3.97
CA TYR A 506 -5.23 0.13 5.25
C TYR A 506 -5.05 -1.24 5.96
N GLN A 507 -5.05 -2.34 5.20
CA GLN A 507 -4.70 -3.69 5.66
C GLN A 507 -5.43 -4.11 6.95
N LYS A 508 -6.73 -3.86 7.02
CA LYS A 508 -7.58 -4.10 8.20
C LYS A 508 -7.14 -3.32 9.46
N ARG A 509 -6.51 -2.17 9.24
CA ARG A 509 -6.16 -1.18 10.26
C ARG A 509 -6.72 0.19 9.86
N PRO A 510 -8.06 0.36 9.76
CA PRO A 510 -8.66 1.61 9.30
C PRO A 510 -8.33 2.76 10.24
N ILE A 511 -8.01 3.91 9.65
CA ILE A 511 -7.79 5.17 10.37
C ILE A 511 -9.03 6.06 10.38
N TYR A 512 -9.92 5.90 9.40
CA TYR A 512 -11.25 6.49 9.44
C TYR A 512 -12.20 5.43 9.98
N TRP A 513 -12.78 5.69 11.16
CA TRP A 513 -13.70 4.77 11.81
C TRP A 513 -15.12 5.13 11.45
N GLN A 514 -15.89 4.13 11.03
CA GLN A 514 -17.29 4.32 10.68
C GLN A 514 -18.17 3.88 11.84
N PHE A 515 -18.86 4.85 12.44
CA PHE A 515 -20.04 4.60 13.28
C PHE A 515 -21.17 4.14 12.36
N ASP A 516 -21.92 3.09 12.77
CA ASP A 516 -22.89 2.41 11.89
C ASP A 516 -24.06 1.86 12.70
N SER A 517 -25.25 2.44 12.50
CA SER A 517 -26.47 1.99 13.17
C SER A 517 -26.94 0.61 12.71
N GLY A 518 -26.62 0.20 11.47
CA GLY A 518 -26.98 -1.12 10.96
C GLY A 518 -27.35 -1.16 9.48
N LYS A 519 -28.10 -2.20 9.10
CA LYS A 519 -28.40 -2.54 7.71
C LYS A 519 -29.41 -1.62 7.03
N LYS A 520 -30.18 -0.86 7.79
CA LYS A 520 -31.19 0.06 7.27
C LYS A 520 -30.59 1.42 6.93
N ASN A 521 -29.31 1.67 7.30
CA ASN A 521 -28.64 2.93 7.15
C ASN A 521 -29.37 4.08 7.87
N GLY A 522 -29.83 3.84 9.10
CA GLY A 522 -30.49 4.84 9.91
C GLY A 522 -29.56 6.00 10.27
N PHE A 523 -28.28 5.70 10.50
CA PHE A 523 -27.22 6.68 10.71
C PHE A 523 -25.85 6.05 10.47
N LYS A 524 -24.98 6.79 9.82
CA LYS A 524 -23.54 6.52 9.75
C LYS A 524 -22.76 7.81 9.86
N ALA A 525 -21.56 7.73 10.41
CA ALA A 525 -20.60 8.83 10.42
C ALA A 525 -19.17 8.29 10.37
N LEU A 526 -18.25 9.06 9.78
CA LEU A 526 -16.82 8.82 9.87
C LEU A 526 -16.20 9.74 10.91
N ILE A 527 -15.18 9.23 11.58
CA ILE A 527 -14.23 10.02 12.36
C ILE A 527 -12.80 9.65 11.95
N TYR A 528 -11.85 10.56 12.16
CA TYR A 528 -10.43 10.30 12.02
C TYR A 528 -9.82 9.94 13.37
N LEU A 529 -9.24 8.75 13.47
CA LEU A 529 -8.65 8.18 14.70
C LEU A 529 -7.71 9.15 15.43
N HIS A 530 -6.80 9.80 14.69
CA HIS A 530 -5.80 10.70 15.28
C HIS A 530 -6.36 12.00 15.85
N ARG A 531 -7.64 12.29 15.60
CA ARG A 531 -8.37 13.44 16.16
C ARG A 531 -9.43 13.04 17.20
N TYR A 532 -9.52 11.75 17.53
CA TYR A 532 -10.47 11.26 18.51
C TYR A 532 -10.24 11.91 19.88
N GLN A 533 -11.33 12.34 20.53
CA GLN A 533 -11.35 12.86 21.88
C GLN A 533 -12.35 12.05 22.72
N PRO A 534 -12.19 11.98 24.05
CA PRO A 534 -13.11 11.23 24.91
C PRO A 534 -14.59 11.63 24.77
N ASP A 535 -14.86 12.90 24.42
CA ASP A 535 -16.21 13.42 24.21
C ASP A 535 -16.77 13.17 22.79
N THR A 536 -15.98 12.62 21.86
CA THR A 536 -16.39 12.40 20.46
C THR A 536 -17.68 11.60 20.36
N ILE A 537 -17.83 10.54 21.17
CA ILE A 537 -19.06 9.72 21.14
C ILE A 537 -20.27 10.49 21.70
N ALA A 538 -20.07 11.31 22.72
CA ALA A 538 -21.12 12.15 23.27
C ALA A 538 -21.60 13.17 22.22
N ARG A 539 -20.69 13.76 21.45
CA ARG A 539 -21.00 14.68 20.37
C ARG A 539 -21.71 13.98 19.20
N ILE A 540 -21.27 12.79 18.78
CA ILE A 540 -22.02 11.99 17.78
C ILE A 540 -23.45 11.77 18.25
N ARG A 541 -23.67 11.46 19.53
CA ARG A 541 -25.01 11.25 20.10
C ARG A 541 -25.86 12.53 20.08
N THR A 542 -25.33 13.61 20.65
CA THR A 542 -26.10 14.85 20.87
C THR A 542 -26.32 15.66 19.59
N ASP A 543 -25.26 15.84 18.79
CA ASP A 543 -25.28 16.77 17.70
C ASP A 543 -25.79 16.12 16.38
N TYR A 544 -25.66 14.78 16.26
CA TYR A 544 -26.01 14.06 15.04
C TYR A 544 -27.15 13.05 15.25
N VAL A 545 -27.04 12.12 16.18
CA VAL A 545 -28.05 11.05 16.34
C VAL A 545 -29.40 11.62 16.79
N HIS A 546 -29.42 12.52 17.78
CA HIS A 546 -30.66 13.16 18.23
C HIS A 546 -31.29 14.05 17.15
N GLU A 547 -30.46 14.77 16.39
CA GLU A 547 -30.94 15.58 15.27
C GLU A 547 -31.55 14.70 14.17
N GLN A 548 -30.90 13.60 13.82
CA GLN A 548 -31.42 12.64 12.84
C GLN A 548 -32.73 12.00 13.28
N GLN A 549 -32.86 11.65 14.56
CA GLN A 549 -34.13 11.16 15.12
C GLN A 549 -35.24 12.20 15.01
N SER A 550 -34.93 13.48 15.23
CA SER A 550 -35.89 14.58 15.09
C SER A 550 -36.33 14.74 13.63
N ARG A 551 -35.39 14.67 12.70
CA ARG A 551 -35.67 14.74 11.24
C ARG A 551 -36.52 13.57 10.78
N TYR A 552 -36.26 12.34 11.22
CA TYR A 552 -37.10 11.19 10.90
C TYR A 552 -38.52 11.34 11.43
N ARG A 553 -38.71 11.82 12.66
CA ARG A 553 -40.05 12.08 13.21
C ARG A 553 -40.85 13.08 12.34
N THR A 554 -40.20 14.16 11.94
CA THR A 554 -40.82 15.19 11.09
C THR A 554 -41.16 14.63 9.70
N ALA A 555 -40.22 13.91 9.05
CA ALA A 555 -40.44 13.32 7.72
C ALA A 555 -41.52 12.23 7.72
N ILE A 556 -41.59 11.41 8.76
CA ILE A 556 -42.64 10.40 8.95
C ILE A 556 -44.01 11.09 9.05
N ALA A 557 -44.15 12.12 9.91
CA ALA A 557 -45.40 12.85 10.06
C ALA A 557 -45.86 13.54 8.74
N ASP A 558 -44.92 14.15 7.97
CA ASP A 558 -45.23 14.72 6.64
C ASP A 558 -45.73 13.66 5.68
N LEU A 559 -45.04 12.51 5.59
CA LEU A 559 -45.47 11.43 4.71
C LEU A 559 -46.85 10.86 5.07
N GLU A 560 -47.16 10.72 6.34
CA GLU A 560 -48.48 10.27 6.82
C GLU A 560 -49.60 11.22 6.36
N GLN A 561 -49.37 12.55 6.47
CA GLN A 561 -50.32 13.55 5.98
C GLN A 561 -50.48 13.48 4.45
N ARG A 562 -49.40 13.38 3.70
CA ARG A 562 -49.41 13.29 2.23
C ARG A 562 -50.10 12.04 1.73
N ILE A 563 -49.91 10.89 2.39
CA ILE A 563 -50.55 9.62 2.07
C ILE A 563 -52.08 9.74 2.17
N ALA A 564 -52.61 10.48 3.15
CA ALA A 564 -54.04 10.68 3.34
C ALA A 564 -54.72 11.38 2.15
N GLY A 565 -54.00 12.29 1.46
CA GLY A 565 -54.52 13.01 0.29
C GLY A 565 -54.10 12.48 -1.09
N ALA A 566 -53.28 11.41 -1.14
CA ALA A 566 -52.63 10.94 -2.36
C ALA A 566 -53.56 10.03 -3.23
N SER A 567 -53.34 10.08 -4.56
CA SER A 567 -53.91 9.11 -5.50
C SER A 567 -53.41 7.65 -5.20
N THR A 568 -54.12 6.66 -5.72
CA THR A 568 -53.78 5.24 -5.47
C THR A 568 -52.32 4.89 -5.87
N ALA A 569 -51.86 5.37 -7.02
CA ALA A 569 -50.50 5.10 -7.51
C ALA A 569 -49.44 5.82 -6.65
N GLU A 570 -49.69 7.07 -6.29
CA GLU A 570 -48.78 7.86 -5.44
C GLU A 570 -48.76 7.31 -4.01
N ARG A 571 -49.89 6.89 -3.48
CA ARG A 571 -50.01 6.26 -2.14
C ARG A 571 -49.10 5.06 -2.00
N VAL A 572 -48.99 4.18 -2.99
CA VAL A 572 -48.09 3.02 -2.96
C VAL A 572 -46.65 3.46 -2.81
N LYS A 573 -46.21 4.48 -3.56
CA LYS A 573 -44.84 5.02 -3.51
C LYS A 573 -44.57 5.64 -2.14
N LEU A 574 -45.44 6.50 -1.66
CA LEU A 574 -45.30 7.17 -0.35
C LEU A 574 -45.31 6.19 0.81
N THR A 575 -46.17 5.14 0.77
CA THR A 575 -46.21 4.09 1.78
C THR A 575 -44.89 3.32 1.85
N LYS A 576 -44.25 3.06 0.70
CA LYS A 576 -42.93 2.40 0.67
C LYS A 576 -41.84 3.32 1.28
N GLN A 577 -41.89 4.62 1.01
CA GLN A 577 -41.00 5.59 1.62
C GLN A 577 -41.21 5.68 3.14
N LEU A 578 -42.46 5.76 3.58
CA LEU A 578 -42.82 5.78 4.99
C LEU A 578 -42.28 4.55 5.72
N LYS A 579 -42.48 3.35 5.15
CA LYS A 579 -41.96 2.12 5.76
C LYS A 579 -40.43 2.13 5.87
N LYS A 580 -39.73 2.63 4.86
CA LYS A 580 -38.26 2.79 4.90
C LYS A 580 -37.84 3.69 6.06
N LEU A 581 -38.45 4.88 6.19
CA LEU A 581 -38.10 5.83 7.25
C LEU A 581 -38.44 5.29 8.65
N GLN A 582 -39.58 4.57 8.80
CA GLN A 582 -39.91 3.93 10.05
C GLN A 582 -38.89 2.84 10.46
N ASP A 583 -38.45 2.03 9.49
CA ASP A 583 -37.41 1.01 9.72
C ASP A 583 -36.06 1.66 10.12
N GLN A 584 -35.71 2.79 9.51
CA GLN A 584 -34.50 3.57 9.84
C GLN A 584 -34.60 4.23 11.22
N ALA A 585 -35.76 4.80 11.55
CA ALA A 585 -35.99 5.42 12.85
C ALA A 585 -35.93 4.40 14.00
N GLU A 586 -36.46 3.20 13.80
CA GLU A 586 -36.39 2.10 14.77
C GLU A 586 -34.95 1.61 14.96
N GLU A 587 -34.21 1.40 13.84
CA GLU A 587 -32.80 1.03 13.92
C GLU A 587 -31.98 2.09 14.67
N LEU A 588 -32.26 3.37 14.40
CA LEU A 588 -31.56 4.48 15.06
C LEU A 588 -31.91 4.59 16.54
N HIS A 589 -33.14 4.27 16.94
CA HIS A 589 -33.54 4.26 18.33
C HIS A 589 -32.74 3.21 19.13
N VAL A 590 -32.64 1.98 18.61
CA VAL A 590 -31.85 0.91 19.22
C VAL A 590 -30.36 1.26 19.26
N TYR A 591 -29.86 1.96 18.23
CA TYR A 591 -28.48 2.40 18.16
C TYR A 591 -28.17 3.49 19.20
N GLU A 592 -29.10 4.42 19.41
CA GLU A 592 -28.96 5.50 20.39
C GLU A 592 -28.74 4.95 21.81
N GLU A 593 -29.44 3.89 22.21
CA GLU A 593 -29.24 3.24 23.52
C GLU A 593 -27.80 2.72 23.69
N LYS A 594 -27.21 2.16 22.64
CA LYS A 594 -25.82 1.67 22.67
C LYS A 594 -24.82 2.82 22.77
N ILE A 595 -25.01 3.86 21.96
CA ILE A 595 -24.09 4.99 21.91
C ILE A 595 -24.17 5.82 23.19
N HIS A 596 -25.36 5.93 23.80
CA HIS A 596 -25.57 6.57 25.10
C HIS A 596 -24.68 5.92 26.17
N HIS A 597 -24.73 4.61 26.27
CA HIS A 597 -23.93 3.88 27.27
C HIS A 597 -22.43 4.11 27.12
N LEU A 598 -21.92 4.21 25.87
CA LEU A 598 -20.51 4.48 25.60
C LEU A 598 -20.14 5.96 25.78
N ALA A 599 -21.05 6.89 25.46
CA ALA A 599 -20.84 8.33 25.63
C ALA A 599 -20.56 8.69 27.08
N ASP A 600 -21.32 8.11 28.02
CA ASP A 600 -21.15 8.38 29.44
C ASP A 600 -19.82 7.90 30.02
N GLN A 601 -19.16 6.95 29.35
CA GLN A 601 -17.88 6.40 29.79
C GLN A 601 -16.68 7.29 29.47
N MET A 602 -16.82 8.25 28.57
CA MET A 602 -15.74 9.15 28.13
C MET A 602 -14.43 8.40 27.84
N ILE A 603 -14.52 7.29 27.08
CA ILE A 603 -13.40 6.36 26.85
C ILE A 603 -12.25 7.07 26.14
N ALA A 604 -11.07 7.06 26.74
CA ALA A 604 -9.84 7.50 26.09
C ALA A 604 -9.21 6.36 25.25
N ILE A 605 -8.54 6.74 24.19
CA ILE A 605 -7.71 5.83 23.39
C ILE A 605 -6.24 6.22 23.51
N ASP A 606 -5.38 5.22 23.35
CA ASP A 606 -3.94 5.41 23.20
C ASP A 606 -3.55 4.92 21.81
N LEU A 607 -3.03 5.82 20.97
CA LEU A 607 -2.64 5.48 19.59
C LEU A 607 -1.54 4.41 19.56
N ASP A 608 -0.70 4.35 20.58
CA ASP A 608 0.35 3.34 20.70
C ASP A 608 -0.18 1.91 20.88
N ASP A 609 -1.40 1.75 21.41
CA ASP A 609 -2.07 0.43 21.46
C ASP A 609 -2.42 -0.11 20.06
N GLY A 610 -2.45 0.78 19.05
CA GLY A 610 -2.80 0.48 17.68
C GLY A 610 -4.31 0.34 17.45
N VAL A 611 -4.67 0.24 16.16
CA VAL A 611 -6.08 0.23 15.75
C VAL A 611 -6.84 -0.97 16.31
N LYS A 612 -6.27 -2.16 16.33
CA LYS A 612 -6.99 -3.37 16.81
C LYS A 612 -7.53 -3.21 18.23
N VAL A 613 -6.67 -2.77 19.14
CA VAL A 613 -7.02 -2.64 20.57
C VAL A 613 -8.03 -1.52 20.78
N ASN A 614 -7.77 -0.36 20.15
CA ASN A 614 -8.64 0.79 20.30
C ASN A 614 -10.01 0.58 19.64
N TYR A 615 -10.07 -0.02 18.44
CA TYR A 615 -11.32 -0.31 17.75
C TYR A 615 -12.24 -1.26 18.54
N ALA A 616 -11.65 -2.23 19.22
CA ALA A 616 -12.39 -3.20 20.03
C ALA A 616 -13.16 -2.56 21.20
N LYS A 617 -12.70 -1.39 21.70
CA LYS A 617 -13.40 -0.64 22.76
C LYS A 617 -14.80 -0.15 22.32
N PHE A 618 -15.01 0.00 21.00
CA PHE A 618 -16.21 0.60 20.39
C PHE A 618 -16.92 -0.34 19.40
N GLN A 619 -16.58 -1.62 19.38
CA GLN A 619 -17.05 -2.59 18.36
C GLN A 619 -18.56 -2.70 18.21
N ASP A 620 -19.34 -2.35 19.28
CA ASP A 620 -20.80 -2.46 19.30
C ASP A 620 -21.51 -1.33 18.56
N VAL A 621 -20.79 -0.24 18.26
CA VAL A 621 -21.28 0.95 17.56
C VAL A 621 -20.54 1.24 16.26
N LEU A 622 -19.44 0.53 15.99
CA LEU A 622 -18.65 0.67 14.79
C LEU A 622 -18.98 -0.39 13.73
N ALA A 623 -18.75 -0.06 12.47
CA ALA A 623 -18.82 -0.99 11.35
C ALA A 623 -17.83 -2.16 11.52
N LYS A 624 -18.19 -3.36 11.08
CA LYS A 624 -17.32 -4.53 11.19
C LYS A 624 -16.18 -4.47 10.17
N ILE A 625 -14.94 -4.63 10.63
CA ILE A 625 -13.77 -4.83 9.76
C ILE A 625 -13.84 -6.25 9.17
N LYS A 626 -13.94 -6.35 7.84
CA LYS A 626 -14.07 -7.63 7.11
C LYS A 626 -12.74 -8.15 6.58
#